data_7b4291fd4372ba86e1d91e87709d8dd4
#
_entry.id   7b4291fd4372ba86e1d91e87709d8dd4
#
_cell.length_a   1.000
_cell.length_b   1.000
_cell.length_c   1.000
_cell.angle_alpha   90.00
_cell.angle_beta   90.00
_cell.angle_gamma   90.00
#
_symmetry.space_group_name_H-M   'P 1'
#
loop_
_entity.id
_entity.type
_entity.pdbx_description
1 polymer ?
#
loop_
_entity_poly.entity_id
_entity_poly.type
_entity_poly.pdbx_seq_one_letter_code
_entity_poly.pdbx_strand_id
1 'polypeptide(L)'
;MISREPTLERLAVARQLLLEPFGLDETDLAKTLAEIKAHKVDEADLYFQYTRAEGWSLEEGIVKTGSFSIDQGVGVRAVSGEKTAFAYSDDISKASLMDAARTVRTIGAAAKGGRVKVPTRKVASSRSLYGGLDPISSLNSTEKVELLGRVEQMARAKDPRVIQVMAGLASEYDVVMVVRADGTLAADVRPLVRLSVTVIAEQNGRREVGSAGGGGRFGLDHFDDALAQSYVDEAVQCALTNLDARPAPAGEMSVVLGPGWPGILLHEAIGHGLEGDFNRKGSSAFSGRIGQRVAAKGVTVLDDGTIPDRRGSLNVDDEGNPSQRNVLIEDGILKGYIQDGMNARLMGVKPTGNGRRESYAHVPMPRMTNTYMLGGDKSPEEIVSSLKKGLYAVNFGGGQVDITSGKFVFSASQAFWVENGKIQYPVKGATLVGNGPDALTRVSLIGNDMKLDPGVGTCGKEGQSVPVGVGQPTLRIDGLTVGGTA
;
A
#
# COMPACT_ATOMS: atom_id res chain seq x y z
N MET A 1 -12.13 -16.57 -16.29
CA MET A 1 -13.20 -17.15 -15.43
C MET A 1 -12.65 -17.19 -14.02
N ILE A 2 -13.36 -16.62 -13.03
CA ILE A 2 -12.98 -16.71 -11.62
C ILE A 2 -13.41 -18.11 -11.16
N SER A 3 -12.44 -18.98 -10.86
CA SER A 3 -12.72 -20.29 -10.26
C SER A 3 -13.31 -20.12 -8.86
N ARG A 4 -14.32 -20.94 -8.49
CA ARG A 4 -14.89 -20.94 -7.12
C ARG A 4 -14.05 -21.76 -6.13
N GLU A 5 -13.21 -22.67 -6.59
CA GLU A 5 -12.41 -23.55 -5.74
C GLU A 5 -11.47 -22.77 -4.77
N PRO A 6 -10.61 -21.84 -5.24
CA PRO A 6 -9.73 -21.10 -4.32
C PRO A 6 -10.48 -20.25 -3.29
N THR A 7 -11.71 -19.81 -3.61
CA THR A 7 -12.56 -19.08 -2.68
C THR A 7 -13.07 -19.98 -1.54
N LEU A 8 -13.43 -21.22 -1.86
CA LEU A 8 -13.91 -22.19 -0.85
C LEU A 8 -12.77 -22.67 0.06
N GLU A 9 -11.57 -22.85 -0.49
CA GLU A 9 -10.39 -23.20 0.29
C GLU A 9 -10.05 -22.12 1.31
N ARG A 10 -9.97 -20.85 0.90
CA ARG A 10 -9.73 -19.73 1.81
C ARG A 10 -10.81 -19.60 2.89
N LEU A 11 -12.04 -19.86 2.53
CA LEU A 11 -13.15 -19.86 3.49
C LEU A 11 -13.03 -21.01 4.50
N ALA A 12 -12.56 -22.18 4.07
CA ALA A 12 -12.30 -23.31 4.97
C ALA A 12 -11.18 -22.96 5.97
N VAL A 13 -10.07 -22.40 5.50
CA VAL A 13 -8.97 -21.92 6.37
C VAL A 13 -9.47 -20.87 7.37
N ALA A 14 -10.25 -19.89 6.90
CA ALA A 14 -10.79 -18.86 7.78
C ALA A 14 -11.74 -19.44 8.85
N ARG A 15 -12.60 -20.41 8.52
CA ARG A 15 -13.45 -21.09 9.50
C ARG A 15 -12.63 -21.84 10.53
N GLN A 16 -11.63 -22.60 10.10
CA GLN A 16 -10.74 -23.38 10.95
C GLN A 16 -9.99 -22.50 11.97
N LEU A 17 -9.58 -21.31 11.60
CA LEU A 17 -8.79 -20.42 12.47
C LEU A 17 -9.65 -19.44 13.27
N LEU A 18 -10.79 -18.96 12.70
CA LEU A 18 -11.53 -17.82 13.23
C LEU A 18 -12.87 -18.21 13.87
N LEU A 19 -13.40 -19.42 13.63
CA LEU A 19 -14.70 -19.85 14.18
C LEU A 19 -14.59 -21.11 15.01
N GLU A 20 -14.02 -22.18 14.49
CA GLU A 20 -13.99 -23.51 15.13
C GLU A 20 -13.34 -23.50 16.51
N PRO A 21 -12.18 -22.81 16.75
CA PRO A 21 -11.55 -22.78 18.07
C PRO A 21 -12.42 -22.13 19.15
N PHE A 22 -13.36 -21.28 18.73
CA PHE A 22 -14.25 -20.52 19.62
C PHE A 22 -15.66 -21.12 19.70
N GLY A 23 -15.88 -22.28 19.09
CA GLY A 23 -17.18 -22.93 19.04
C GLY A 23 -18.26 -22.10 18.35
N LEU A 24 -17.86 -21.24 17.42
CA LEU A 24 -18.75 -20.43 16.60
C LEU A 24 -19.15 -21.15 15.32
N ASP A 25 -20.37 -20.95 14.93
CA ASP A 25 -20.86 -21.33 13.62
C ASP A 25 -21.55 -20.13 12.93
N GLU A 26 -21.90 -20.33 11.69
CA GLU A 26 -22.52 -19.28 10.88
C GLU A 26 -23.94 -18.92 11.36
N THR A 27 -24.58 -19.76 12.16
CA THR A 27 -25.86 -19.44 12.80
C THR A 27 -25.65 -18.39 13.89
N ASP A 28 -24.54 -18.46 14.62
CA ASP A 28 -24.18 -17.47 15.62
C ASP A 28 -23.87 -16.12 14.99
N LEU A 29 -23.13 -16.11 13.85
CA LEU A 29 -22.86 -14.89 13.09
C LEU A 29 -24.15 -14.24 12.55
N ALA A 30 -25.07 -15.06 12.04
CA ALA A 30 -26.36 -14.58 11.58
C ALA A 30 -27.23 -13.99 12.74
N LYS A 31 -27.18 -14.59 13.95
CA LYS A 31 -27.85 -14.04 15.14
C LYS A 31 -27.23 -12.70 15.55
N THR A 32 -25.92 -12.59 15.54
CA THR A 32 -25.18 -11.34 15.85
C THR A 32 -25.60 -10.21 14.90
N LEU A 33 -25.59 -10.47 13.58
CA LEU A 33 -26.06 -9.49 12.60
C LEU A 33 -27.55 -9.16 12.71
N ALA A 34 -28.39 -10.14 13.05
CA ALA A 34 -29.81 -9.91 13.30
C ALA A 34 -30.04 -9.00 14.53
N GLU A 35 -29.18 -9.10 15.57
CA GLU A 35 -29.21 -8.22 16.73
C GLU A 35 -28.92 -6.77 16.35
N ILE A 36 -27.92 -6.55 15.46
CA ILE A 36 -27.61 -5.20 14.92
C ILE A 36 -28.80 -4.68 14.10
N LYS A 37 -29.34 -5.51 13.21
CA LYS A 37 -30.47 -5.15 12.32
C LYS A 37 -31.80 -5.01 13.06
N ALA A 38 -31.89 -5.33 14.35
CA ALA A 38 -33.05 -4.97 15.18
C ALA A 38 -33.22 -3.44 15.31
N HIS A 39 -32.20 -2.69 14.92
CA HIS A 39 -32.25 -1.24 14.73
C HIS A 39 -32.17 -0.90 13.24
N LYS A 40 -32.61 0.32 12.86
CA LYS A 40 -32.58 0.79 11.48
C LYS A 40 -31.15 1.24 11.12
N VAL A 41 -30.37 0.31 10.58
CA VAL A 41 -29.02 0.56 10.08
C VAL A 41 -28.96 0.24 8.59
N ASP A 42 -28.16 1.01 7.85
CA ASP A 42 -27.98 0.83 6.42
C ASP A 42 -27.07 -0.36 6.12
N GLU A 43 -25.96 -0.46 6.85
CA GLU A 43 -24.96 -1.52 6.71
C GLU A 43 -24.60 -2.09 8.08
N ALA A 44 -24.27 -3.38 8.13
CA ALA A 44 -23.68 -4.03 9.30
C ALA A 44 -22.77 -5.16 8.83
N ASP A 45 -21.62 -5.28 9.48
CA ASP A 45 -20.64 -6.34 9.20
C ASP A 45 -19.87 -6.77 10.46
N LEU A 46 -19.35 -8.00 10.35
CA LEU A 46 -18.40 -8.61 11.27
C LEU A 46 -17.12 -8.84 10.48
N TYR A 47 -15.98 -8.37 10.98
CA TYR A 47 -14.66 -8.58 10.41
C TYR A 47 -13.81 -9.36 11.40
N PHE A 48 -13.50 -10.60 11.06
CA PHE A 48 -12.63 -11.46 11.84
C PHE A 48 -11.23 -11.44 11.23
N GLN A 49 -10.22 -11.48 12.08
CA GLN A 49 -8.82 -11.52 11.67
C GLN A 49 -8.00 -12.42 12.58
N TYR A 50 -7.06 -13.13 11.98
CA TYR A 50 -5.99 -13.85 12.63
C TYR A 50 -4.69 -13.56 11.91
N THR A 51 -3.72 -12.99 12.60
CA THR A 51 -2.43 -12.61 12.03
C THR A 51 -1.30 -13.27 12.81
N ARG A 52 -0.34 -13.86 12.10
CA ARG A 52 0.98 -14.22 12.61
C ARG A 52 2.02 -13.38 11.89
N ALA A 53 2.93 -12.79 12.64
CA ALA A 53 4.03 -12.03 12.07
C ALA A 53 5.37 -12.47 12.66
N GLU A 54 6.38 -12.50 11.82
CA GLU A 54 7.74 -12.82 12.19
C GLU A 54 8.71 -11.82 11.57
N GLY A 55 9.71 -11.39 12.34
CA GLY A 55 10.75 -10.49 11.87
C GLY A 55 12.12 -10.91 12.35
N TRP A 56 13.12 -10.80 11.46
CA TRP A 56 14.52 -11.07 11.74
C TRP A 56 15.37 -9.89 11.32
N SER A 57 16.35 -9.50 12.14
CA SER A 57 17.35 -8.52 11.76
C SER A 57 18.75 -9.03 12.04
N LEU A 58 19.64 -8.79 11.08
CA LEU A 58 21.06 -9.09 11.18
C LEU A 58 21.85 -7.80 10.97
N GLU A 59 22.83 -7.58 11.82
CA GLU A 59 23.76 -6.45 11.76
C GLU A 59 25.14 -6.93 12.19
N GLU A 60 26.17 -6.57 11.45
CA GLU A 60 27.55 -6.94 11.75
C GLU A 60 27.76 -8.46 11.92
N GLY A 61 27.16 -9.27 11.06
CA GLY A 61 27.24 -10.74 11.10
C GLY A 61 26.47 -11.39 12.26
N ILE A 62 25.74 -10.62 13.06
CA ILE A 62 25.05 -11.11 14.24
C ILE A 62 23.55 -10.87 14.10
N VAL A 63 22.76 -11.90 14.35
CA VAL A 63 21.30 -11.72 14.51
C VAL A 63 21.03 -10.89 15.76
N LYS A 64 20.50 -9.70 15.58
CA LYS A 64 20.19 -8.77 16.68
C LYS A 64 18.82 -9.02 17.27
N THR A 65 17.84 -9.28 16.42
CA THR A 65 16.46 -9.54 16.84
C THR A 65 15.84 -10.67 16.04
N GLY A 66 15.07 -11.48 16.74
CA GLY A 66 14.05 -12.37 16.17
C GLY A 66 12.74 -12.07 16.92
N SER A 67 11.69 -11.71 16.22
CA SER A 67 10.38 -11.43 16.81
C SER A 67 9.33 -12.36 16.21
N PHE A 68 8.37 -12.75 17.04
CA PHE A 68 7.20 -13.50 16.61
C PHE A 68 5.99 -13.01 17.39
N SER A 69 4.88 -12.78 16.70
CA SER A 69 3.62 -12.38 17.33
C SER A 69 2.44 -13.09 16.69
N ILE A 70 1.40 -13.27 17.50
CA ILE A 70 0.08 -13.72 17.07
C ILE A 70 -0.91 -12.68 17.58
N ASP A 71 -1.78 -12.22 16.70
CA ASP A 71 -2.89 -11.33 17.02
C ASP A 71 -4.17 -11.85 16.35
N GLN A 72 -5.31 -11.73 17.05
CA GLN A 72 -6.59 -12.16 16.53
C GLN A 72 -7.73 -11.38 17.18
N GLY A 73 -8.83 -11.27 16.48
CA GLY A 73 -10.00 -10.61 17.03
C GLY A 73 -11.11 -10.41 16.03
N VAL A 74 -12.12 -9.67 16.47
CA VAL A 74 -13.29 -9.34 15.67
C VAL A 74 -13.65 -7.87 15.82
N GLY A 75 -13.89 -7.20 14.70
CA GLY A 75 -14.53 -5.89 14.62
C GLY A 75 -16.00 -6.04 14.23
N VAL A 76 -16.85 -5.33 14.93
CA VAL A 76 -18.31 -5.29 14.71
C VAL A 76 -18.69 -3.87 14.33
N ARG A 77 -19.28 -3.69 13.16
CA ARG A 77 -19.61 -2.36 12.62
C ARG A 77 -21.11 -2.25 12.29
N ALA A 78 -21.67 -1.07 12.55
CA ALA A 78 -22.99 -0.66 12.06
C ALA A 78 -22.91 0.76 11.47
N VAL A 79 -23.56 0.99 10.34
CA VAL A 79 -23.59 2.28 9.64
C VAL A 79 -25.03 2.76 9.53
N SER A 80 -25.28 4.03 9.87
CA SER A 80 -26.56 4.70 9.67
C SER A 80 -26.34 6.10 9.13
N GLY A 81 -26.73 6.34 7.88
CA GLY A 81 -26.41 7.56 7.14
C GLY A 81 -24.89 7.71 6.97
N GLU A 82 -24.35 8.78 7.52
CA GLU A 82 -22.91 9.10 7.56
C GLU A 82 -22.20 8.65 8.84
N LYS A 83 -22.95 8.10 9.79
CA LYS A 83 -22.43 7.72 11.11
C LYS A 83 -22.05 6.26 11.13
N THR A 84 -20.90 5.96 11.73
CA THR A 84 -20.43 4.60 11.99
C THR A 84 -20.33 4.37 13.48
N ALA A 85 -20.94 3.28 13.97
CA ALA A 85 -20.63 2.71 15.28
C ALA A 85 -19.75 1.50 15.10
N PHE A 86 -18.78 1.37 15.97
CA PHE A 86 -17.78 0.32 15.90
C PHE A 86 -17.43 -0.17 17.31
N ALA A 87 -17.31 -1.47 17.45
CA ALA A 87 -16.77 -2.12 18.63
C ALA A 87 -15.88 -3.29 18.18
N TYR A 88 -14.83 -3.57 18.94
CA TYR A 88 -13.94 -4.68 18.64
C TYR A 88 -13.53 -5.43 19.91
N SER A 89 -13.07 -6.65 19.74
CA SER A 89 -12.58 -7.50 20.84
C SER A 89 -11.53 -8.49 20.29
N ASP A 90 -10.52 -8.77 21.09
CA ASP A 90 -9.60 -9.91 20.91
C ASP A 90 -10.25 -11.24 21.39
N ASP A 91 -11.29 -11.15 22.22
CA ASP A 91 -12.13 -12.31 22.58
C ASP A 91 -13.19 -12.56 21.50
N ILE A 92 -13.05 -13.67 20.75
CA ILE A 92 -13.96 -14.11 19.69
C ILE A 92 -15.03 -15.05 20.27
N SER A 93 -15.59 -14.75 21.45
CA SER A 93 -16.68 -15.54 22.06
C SER A 93 -18.07 -15.07 21.60
N LYS A 94 -19.08 -15.98 21.73
CA LYS A 94 -20.48 -15.61 21.48
C LYS A 94 -20.94 -14.43 22.33
N ALA A 95 -20.46 -14.35 23.58
CA ALA A 95 -20.83 -13.30 24.52
C ALA A 95 -20.29 -11.94 24.02
N SER A 96 -18.99 -11.86 23.71
CA SER A 96 -18.34 -10.65 23.20
C SER A 96 -18.96 -10.17 21.89
N LEU A 97 -19.25 -11.09 20.95
CA LEU A 97 -19.96 -10.74 19.71
C LEU A 97 -21.33 -10.12 19.95
N MET A 98 -22.13 -10.70 20.86
CA MET A 98 -23.45 -10.19 21.18
C MET A 98 -23.42 -8.85 21.93
N ASP A 99 -22.43 -8.63 22.78
CA ASP A 99 -22.28 -7.37 23.51
C ASP A 99 -21.79 -6.25 22.54
N ALA A 100 -20.87 -6.55 21.64
CA ALA A 100 -20.47 -5.65 20.58
C ALA A 100 -21.65 -5.29 19.66
N ALA A 101 -22.45 -6.28 19.25
CA ALA A 101 -23.65 -6.07 18.44
C ALA A 101 -24.68 -5.15 19.12
N ARG A 102 -24.93 -5.35 20.40
CA ARG A 102 -25.81 -4.48 21.21
C ARG A 102 -25.27 -3.07 21.34
N THR A 103 -23.97 -2.92 21.44
CA THR A 103 -23.31 -1.61 21.49
C THR A 103 -23.48 -0.86 20.18
N VAL A 104 -23.10 -1.46 19.04
CA VAL A 104 -23.10 -0.77 17.74
C VAL A 104 -24.50 -0.50 17.19
N ARG A 105 -25.51 -1.35 17.49
CA ARG A 105 -26.88 -1.13 17.01
C ARG A 105 -27.50 0.18 17.49
N THR A 106 -26.98 0.75 18.59
CA THR A 106 -27.53 1.98 19.21
C THR A 106 -27.35 3.21 18.29
N ILE A 107 -26.55 3.13 17.22
CA ILE A 107 -26.41 4.20 16.24
C ILE A 107 -27.69 4.44 15.43
N GLY A 108 -28.48 3.39 15.24
CA GLY A 108 -29.76 3.45 14.55
C GLY A 108 -30.93 3.56 15.53
N ALA A 109 -32.02 4.20 15.11
CA ALA A 109 -33.28 4.18 15.88
C ALA A 109 -33.82 2.74 15.97
N ALA A 110 -34.43 2.40 17.10
CA ALA A 110 -35.08 1.11 17.27
C ALA A 110 -36.14 0.87 16.16
N ALA A 111 -36.05 -0.26 15.49
CA ALA A 111 -37.00 -0.61 14.44
C ALA A 111 -38.34 -1.03 15.08
N LYS A 112 -39.44 -0.51 14.56
CA LYS A 112 -40.77 -0.95 14.96
C LYS A 112 -41.06 -2.31 14.29
N GLY A 113 -40.95 -3.40 15.04
CA GLY A 113 -41.50 -4.70 14.70
C GLY A 113 -40.57 -5.70 14.03
N GLY A 114 -40.52 -6.90 14.59
CA GLY A 114 -40.14 -8.14 13.94
C GLY A 114 -38.63 -8.48 13.90
N ARG A 115 -38.34 -9.77 14.05
CA ARG A 115 -37.01 -10.34 13.80
C ARG A 115 -36.65 -10.12 12.35
N VAL A 116 -35.58 -9.35 12.10
CA VAL A 116 -35.02 -9.20 10.76
C VAL A 116 -34.28 -10.50 10.41
N LYS A 117 -34.74 -11.15 9.35
CA LYS A 117 -34.08 -12.35 8.82
C LYS A 117 -32.87 -11.89 8.00
N VAL A 118 -31.66 -12.25 8.44
CA VAL A 118 -30.46 -12.10 7.63
C VAL A 118 -30.57 -13.07 6.44
N PRO A 119 -30.36 -12.61 5.18
CA PRO A 119 -30.46 -13.47 4.01
C PRO A 119 -29.54 -14.69 4.09
N THR A 120 -29.93 -15.78 3.43
CA THR A 120 -29.05 -16.93 3.23
C THR A 120 -27.82 -16.52 2.43
N ARG A 121 -26.68 -17.05 2.83
CA ARG A 121 -25.33 -16.69 2.39
C ARG A 121 -25.13 -16.66 0.89
N LYS A 122 -24.47 -15.59 0.49
CA LYS A 122 -23.85 -15.45 -0.83
C LYS A 122 -22.34 -15.41 -0.61
N VAL A 123 -21.65 -16.53 -0.92
CA VAL A 123 -20.18 -16.52 -0.95
C VAL A 123 -19.76 -15.55 -2.05
N ALA A 124 -19.07 -14.49 -1.66
CA ALA A 124 -18.54 -13.53 -2.60
C ALA A 124 -17.48 -14.22 -3.49
N SER A 125 -17.61 -14.08 -4.80
CA SER A 125 -16.53 -14.51 -5.68
C SER A 125 -15.31 -13.64 -5.44
N SER A 126 -14.16 -14.26 -5.16
CA SER A 126 -12.90 -13.56 -5.01
C SER A 126 -11.95 -13.90 -6.15
N ARG A 127 -10.94 -13.07 -6.33
CA ARG A 127 -9.84 -13.35 -7.27
C ARG A 127 -8.90 -14.41 -6.68
N SER A 128 -7.99 -14.92 -7.49
CA SER A 128 -6.87 -15.76 -7.04
C SER A 128 -5.58 -15.10 -7.54
N LEU A 129 -5.15 -14.09 -6.80
CA LEU A 129 -4.03 -13.23 -7.16
C LEU A 129 -2.70 -13.71 -6.54
N TYR A 130 -2.80 -14.53 -5.51
CA TYR A 130 -1.66 -15.11 -4.78
C TYR A 130 -2.09 -16.43 -4.12
N GLY A 131 -1.12 -17.26 -3.77
CA GLY A 131 -1.35 -18.51 -3.03
C GLY A 131 -1.75 -18.24 -1.58
N GLY A 132 -2.58 -19.12 -1.03
CA GLY A 132 -2.96 -19.11 0.41
C GLY A 132 -1.92 -19.76 1.32
N LEU A 133 -0.61 -19.65 0.98
CA LEU A 133 0.47 -20.26 1.74
C LEU A 133 0.79 -19.50 3.03
N ASP A 134 1.35 -20.20 4.00
CA ASP A 134 1.94 -19.59 5.19
C ASP A 134 3.40 -19.21 4.89
N PRO A 135 3.73 -17.92 4.70
CA PRO A 135 5.07 -17.51 4.31
C PRO A 135 6.10 -17.73 5.43
N ILE A 136 5.65 -17.73 6.70
CA ILE A 136 6.54 -17.93 7.85
C ILE A 136 7.20 -19.31 7.81
N SER A 137 6.46 -20.33 7.36
CA SER A 137 6.93 -21.71 7.27
C SER A 137 7.66 -22.04 5.97
N SER A 138 7.73 -21.11 5.00
CA SER A 138 8.39 -21.36 3.70
C SER A 138 9.91 -21.49 3.79
N LEU A 139 10.53 -20.95 4.84
CA LEU A 139 11.91 -21.20 5.25
C LEU A 139 11.95 -21.50 6.75
N ASN A 140 12.82 -22.40 7.17
CA ASN A 140 13.09 -22.61 8.59
C ASN A 140 14.01 -21.51 9.18
N SER A 141 14.17 -21.48 10.50
CA SER A 141 14.95 -20.42 11.18
C SER A 141 16.41 -20.37 10.73
N THR A 142 17.03 -21.53 10.46
CA THR A 142 18.41 -21.60 9.98
C THR A 142 18.54 -21.00 8.57
N GLU A 143 17.64 -21.35 7.66
CA GLU A 143 17.61 -20.84 6.30
C GLU A 143 17.39 -19.32 6.26
N LYS A 144 16.54 -18.77 7.15
CA LYS A 144 16.33 -17.33 7.30
C LYS A 144 17.60 -16.61 7.72
N VAL A 145 18.31 -17.14 8.72
CA VAL A 145 19.58 -16.58 9.19
C VAL A 145 20.65 -16.68 8.11
N GLU A 146 20.73 -17.81 7.41
CA GLU A 146 21.66 -18.00 6.29
C GLU A 146 21.39 -17.01 5.14
N LEU A 147 20.11 -16.77 4.78
CA LEU A 147 19.75 -15.75 3.78
C LEU A 147 20.26 -14.36 4.18
N LEU A 148 20.01 -13.93 5.41
CA LEU A 148 20.51 -12.66 5.91
C LEU A 148 22.03 -12.59 5.94
N GLY A 149 22.71 -13.68 6.32
CA GLY A 149 24.17 -13.77 6.30
C GLY A 149 24.75 -13.67 4.89
N ARG A 150 24.11 -14.32 3.90
CA ARG A 150 24.52 -14.18 2.49
C ARG A 150 24.36 -12.73 1.98
N VAL A 151 23.25 -12.05 2.31
CA VAL A 151 23.04 -10.64 1.96
C VAL A 151 24.16 -9.76 2.51
N GLU A 152 24.55 -9.95 3.76
CA GLU A 152 25.67 -9.20 4.35
C GLU A 152 26.99 -9.49 3.66
N GLN A 153 27.31 -10.75 3.41
CA GLN A 153 28.55 -11.15 2.71
C GLN A 153 28.63 -10.54 1.30
N MET A 154 27.51 -10.59 0.55
CA MET A 154 27.42 -9.99 -0.78
C MET A 154 27.69 -8.49 -0.73
N ALA A 155 27.10 -7.77 0.25
CA ALA A 155 27.26 -6.33 0.40
C ALA A 155 28.69 -5.92 0.75
N ARG A 156 29.34 -6.64 1.68
CA ARG A 156 30.74 -6.38 2.06
C ARG A 156 31.72 -6.71 0.93
N ALA A 157 31.45 -7.76 0.16
CA ALA A 157 32.28 -8.15 -0.96
C ALA A 157 32.19 -7.19 -2.15
N LYS A 158 31.13 -6.40 -2.25
CA LYS A 158 30.87 -5.50 -3.38
C LYS A 158 31.84 -4.32 -3.46
N ASP A 159 32.16 -3.71 -2.30
CA ASP A 159 33.07 -2.56 -2.25
C ASP A 159 33.71 -2.45 -0.85
N PRO A 160 35.04 -2.24 -0.74
CA PRO A 160 35.73 -2.14 0.54
C PRO A 160 35.35 -0.91 1.38
N ARG A 161 34.65 0.07 0.80
CA ARG A 161 34.11 1.24 1.52
C ARG A 161 32.86 0.91 2.30
N VAL A 162 32.23 -0.24 2.09
CA VAL A 162 31.08 -0.71 2.89
C VAL A 162 31.57 -1.08 4.28
N ILE A 163 31.24 -0.26 5.28
CA ILE A 163 31.70 -0.41 6.66
C ILE A 163 30.65 -1.07 7.56
N GLN A 164 29.37 -0.92 7.23
CA GLN A 164 28.27 -1.51 8.02
C GLN A 164 27.15 -2.01 7.08
N VAL A 165 26.58 -3.15 7.44
CA VAL A 165 25.45 -3.77 6.73
C VAL A 165 24.38 -4.16 7.73
N MET A 166 23.14 -3.78 7.45
CA MET A 166 21.95 -4.20 8.16
C MET A 166 21.04 -4.94 7.17
N ALA A 167 20.66 -6.17 7.48
CA ALA A 167 19.74 -6.95 6.68
C ALA A 167 18.51 -7.31 7.52
N GLY A 168 17.32 -7.21 6.95
CA GLY A 168 16.06 -7.49 7.63
C GLY A 168 15.15 -8.37 6.78
N LEU A 169 14.48 -9.32 7.46
CA LEU A 169 13.49 -10.20 6.87
C LEU A 169 12.21 -10.09 7.68
N ALA A 170 11.08 -9.87 7.01
CA ALA A 170 9.77 -9.85 7.65
C ALA A 170 8.80 -10.74 6.88
N SER A 171 7.93 -11.43 7.61
CA SER A 171 6.88 -12.27 7.06
C SER A 171 5.62 -12.15 7.91
N GLU A 172 4.47 -12.15 7.23
CA GLU A 172 3.14 -12.06 7.83
C GLU A 172 2.20 -13.04 7.16
N TYR A 173 1.46 -13.77 7.96
CA TYR A 173 0.36 -14.64 7.54
C TYR A 173 -0.93 -14.08 8.13
N ASP A 174 -1.75 -13.45 7.29
CA ASP A 174 -2.98 -12.77 7.69
C ASP A 174 -4.18 -13.50 7.08
N VAL A 175 -5.13 -13.92 7.94
CA VAL A 175 -6.37 -14.60 7.55
C VAL A 175 -7.53 -13.75 7.99
N VAL A 176 -8.39 -13.36 7.03
CA VAL A 176 -9.53 -12.51 7.29
C VAL A 176 -10.83 -13.14 6.82
N MET A 177 -11.92 -12.84 7.53
CA MET A 177 -13.27 -13.20 7.13
C MET A 177 -14.23 -12.04 7.38
N VAL A 178 -15.01 -11.71 6.36
CA VAL A 178 -16.02 -10.64 6.39
C VAL A 178 -17.41 -11.26 6.24
N VAL A 179 -18.31 -10.92 7.18
CA VAL A 179 -19.70 -11.38 7.15
C VAL A 179 -20.63 -10.18 7.23
N ARG A 180 -21.42 -9.94 6.18
CA ARG A 180 -22.29 -8.78 6.08
C ARG A 180 -23.76 -9.13 6.29
N ALA A 181 -24.53 -8.16 6.77
CA ALA A 181 -25.97 -8.31 6.97
C ALA A 181 -26.79 -8.48 5.68
N ASP A 182 -26.21 -8.19 4.51
CA ASP A 182 -26.81 -8.47 3.20
C ASP A 182 -26.62 -9.93 2.75
N GLY A 183 -26.00 -10.76 3.59
CA GLY A 183 -25.73 -12.18 3.34
C GLY A 183 -24.35 -12.42 2.69
N THR A 184 -23.57 -11.41 2.38
CA THR A 184 -22.20 -11.57 1.85
C THR A 184 -21.30 -12.25 2.87
N LEU A 185 -20.60 -13.30 2.42
CA LEU A 185 -19.55 -13.99 3.15
C LEU A 185 -18.30 -14.01 2.27
N ALA A 186 -17.21 -13.42 2.74
CA ALA A 186 -15.93 -13.38 2.06
C ALA A 186 -14.80 -13.77 3.00
N ALA A 187 -13.74 -14.39 2.47
CA ALA A 187 -12.53 -14.69 3.20
C ALA A 187 -11.32 -14.52 2.31
N ASP A 188 -10.20 -14.19 2.91
CA ASP A 188 -8.91 -14.11 2.25
C ASP A 188 -7.80 -14.67 3.13
N VAL A 189 -6.76 -15.22 2.51
CA VAL A 189 -5.52 -15.66 3.16
C VAL A 189 -4.39 -14.87 2.48
N ARG A 190 -3.73 -14.02 3.24
CA ARG A 190 -2.88 -12.95 2.74
C ARG A 190 -1.44 -13.16 3.21
N PRO A 191 -0.59 -13.90 2.48
CA PRO A 191 0.84 -13.89 2.76
C PRO A 191 1.41 -12.50 2.49
N LEU A 192 2.43 -12.12 3.25
CA LEU A 192 3.19 -10.91 2.97
C LEU A 192 4.62 -11.08 3.46
N VAL A 193 5.59 -10.81 2.59
CA VAL A 193 7.01 -10.91 2.93
C VAL A 193 7.77 -9.67 2.49
N ARG A 194 8.91 -9.43 3.14
CA ARG A 194 9.85 -8.36 2.79
C ARG A 194 11.27 -8.75 3.15
N LEU A 195 12.19 -8.52 2.20
CA LEU A 195 13.63 -8.50 2.43
C LEU A 195 14.12 -7.06 2.28
N SER A 196 14.95 -6.59 3.20
CA SER A 196 15.55 -5.26 3.17
C SER A 196 17.04 -5.34 3.44
N VAL A 197 17.81 -4.49 2.77
CA VAL A 197 19.23 -4.28 3.01
C VAL A 197 19.54 -2.80 3.09
N THR A 198 20.30 -2.42 4.11
CA THR A 198 20.83 -1.08 4.28
C THR A 198 22.33 -1.17 4.48
N VAL A 199 23.08 -0.36 3.75
CA VAL A 199 24.53 -0.30 3.86
C VAL A 199 24.97 1.11 4.25
N ILE A 200 26.06 1.19 4.99
CA ILE A 200 26.79 2.44 5.24
C ILE A 200 28.14 2.30 4.56
N ALA A 201 28.44 3.22 3.65
CA ALA A 201 29.75 3.33 3.05
C ALA A 201 30.49 4.54 3.60
N GLU A 202 31.82 4.43 3.76
CA GLU A 202 32.68 5.50 4.25
C GLU A 202 33.87 5.74 3.33
N GLN A 203 34.14 7.01 3.06
CA GLN A 203 35.34 7.45 2.34
C GLN A 203 35.80 8.81 2.89
N ASN A 204 37.07 8.89 3.30
CA ASN A 204 37.68 10.12 3.80
C ASN A 204 36.91 10.77 4.97
N GLY A 205 36.35 9.95 5.88
CA GLY A 205 35.55 10.41 7.02
C GLY A 205 34.11 10.80 6.70
N ARG A 206 33.69 10.76 5.43
CA ARG A 206 32.30 10.95 5.00
C ARG A 206 31.58 9.61 4.97
N ARG A 207 30.40 9.57 5.58
CA ARG A 207 29.53 8.39 5.61
C ARG A 207 28.24 8.66 4.87
N GLU A 208 27.82 7.71 4.05
CA GLU A 208 26.55 7.78 3.33
C GLU A 208 25.81 6.44 3.40
N VAL A 209 24.49 6.52 3.36
CA VAL A 209 23.61 5.37 3.48
C VAL A 209 22.98 5.06 2.13
N GLY A 210 22.87 3.77 1.82
CA GLY A 210 22.06 3.27 0.72
C GLY A 210 21.16 2.14 1.22
N SER A 211 19.93 2.11 0.76
CA SER A 211 18.94 1.08 1.13
C SER A 211 18.20 0.59 -0.10
N ALA A 212 17.94 -0.71 -0.13
CA ALA A 212 17.11 -1.36 -1.12
C ALA A 212 16.35 -2.54 -0.52
N GLY A 213 15.48 -3.14 -1.28
CA GLY A 213 14.72 -4.30 -0.86
C GLY A 213 13.41 -4.40 -1.60
N GLY A 214 12.65 -5.43 -1.28
CA GLY A 214 11.37 -5.67 -1.90
C GLY A 214 10.57 -6.72 -1.17
N GLY A 215 9.38 -6.99 -1.68
CA GLY A 215 8.49 -7.99 -1.12
C GLY A 215 7.18 -8.09 -1.87
N GLY A 216 6.32 -8.95 -1.39
CA GLY A 216 5.03 -9.21 -2.03
C GLY A 216 4.26 -10.30 -1.31
N ARG A 217 3.24 -10.84 -2.01
CA ARG A 217 2.35 -11.86 -1.47
C ARG A 217 2.75 -13.26 -1.94
N PHE A 218 3.92 -13.69 -1.47
CA PHE A 218 4.54 -14.99 -1.76
C PHE A 218 5.30 -15.50 -0.52
N GLY A 219 6.03 -16.62 -0.63
CA GLY A 219 6.87 -17.17 0.45
C GLY A 219 8.26 -16.51 0.51
N LEU A 220 8.97 -16.73 1.61
CA LEU A 220 10.35 -16.24 1.78
C LEU A 220 11.33 -16.92 0.81
N ASP A 221 11.00 -18.10 0.31
CA ASP A 221 11.74 -18.85 -0.72
C ASP A 221 11.81 -18.14 -2.08
N HIS A 222 10.99 -17.10 -2.27
CA HIS A 222 11.08 -16.20 -3.43
C HIS A 222 12.39 -15.39 -3.46
N PHE A 223 13.00 -15.13 -2.31
CA PHE A 223 14.25 -14.38 -2.21
C PHE A 223 15.45 -15.27 -2.51
N ASP A 224 15.65 -15.59 -3.79
CA ASP A 224 16.84 -16.28 -4.25
C ASP A 224 18.10 -15.37 -4.23
N ASP A 225 19.26 -15.97 -4.46
CA ASP A 225 20.53 -15.24 -4.42
C ASP A 225 20.63 -14.18 -5.51
N ALA A 226 19.98 -14.35 -6.67
CA ALA A 226 20.01 -13.37 -7.75
C ALA A 226 19.19 -12.11 -7.39
N LEU A 227 18.01 -12.31 -6.80
CA LEU A 227 17.17 -11.21 -6.33
C LEU A 227 17.82 -10.50 -5.13
N ALA A 228 18.36 -11.26 -4.16
CA ALA A 228 19.09 -10.70 -3.02
C ALA A 228 20.29 -9.86 -3.48
N GLN A 229 21.07 -10.37 -4.46
CA GLN A 229 22.19 -9.64 -5.04
C GLN A 229 21.74 -8.34 -5.71
N SER A 230 20.60 -8.33 -6.40
CA SER A 230 20.10 -7.10 -7.03
C SER A 230 19.79 -6.00 -6.01
N TYR A 231 19.22 -6.36 -4.85
CA TYR A 231 18.98 -5.40 -3.75
C TYR A 231 20.29 -4.91 -3.13
N VAL A 232 21.27 -5.80 -2.96
CA VAL A 232 22.60 -5.43 -2.48
C VAL A 232 23.26 -4.45 -3.46
N ASP A 233 23.22 -4.74 -4.75
CA ASP A 233 23.81 -3.88 -5.78
C ASP A 233 23.20 -2.48 -5.78
N GLU A 234 21.89 -2.38 -5.68
CA GLU A 234 21.15 -1.12 -5.59
C GLU A 234 21.53 -0.33 -4.33
N ALA A 235 21.53 -0.98 -3.15
CA ALA A 235 21.87 -0.34 -1.90
C ALA A 235 23.32 0.16 -1.88
N VAL A 236 24.28 -0.66 -2.29
CA VAL A 236 25.69 -0.28 -2.34
C VAL A 236 25.92 0.84 -3.36
N GLN A 237 25.35 0.73 -4.56
CA GLN A 237 25.48 1.77 -5.59
C GLN A 237 24.90 3.10 -5.12
N CYS A 238 23.77 3.11 -4.40
CA CYS A 238 23.20 4.32 -3.82
C CYS A 238 24.14 4.96 -2.80
N ALA A 239 24.68 4.20 -1.85
CA ALA A 239 25.62 4.69 -0.85
C ALA A 239 26.88 5.27 -1.48
N LEU A 240 27.48 4.55 -2.44
CA LEU A 240 28.70 4.99 -3.14
C LEU A 240 28.46 6.25 -3.98
N THR A 241 27.32 6.33 -4.68
CA THR A 241 26.95 7.54 -5.44
C THR A 241 26.82 8.75 -4.52
N ASN A 242 26.22 8.56 -3.34
CA ASN A 242 26.03 9.64 -2.36
C ASN A 242 27.35 10.10 -1.71
N LEU A 243 28.40 9.27 -1.64
CA LEU A 243 29.73 9.68 -1.20
C LEU A 243 30.31 10.79 -2.09
N ASP A 244 30.04 10.77 -3.39
CA ASP A 244 30.48 11.76 -4.37
C ASP A 244 29.50 12.92 -4.56
N ALA A 245 28.34 12.88 -3.89
CA ALA A 245 27.28 13.85 -4.10
C ALA A 245 27.63 15.23 -3.53
N ARG A 246 27.25 16.27 -4.26
CA ARG A 246 27.34 17.69 -3.87
C ARG A 246 26.01 18.18 -3.33
N PRO A 247 25.96 19.29 -2.57
CA PRO A 247 24.69 19.91 -2.21
C PRO A 247 23.81 20.18 -3.44
N ALA A 248 22.52 19.85 -3.35
CA ALA A 248 21.58 20.13 -4.43
C ALA A 248 21.33 21.64 -4.54
N PRO A 249 21.28 22.20 -5.76
CA PRO A 249 20.88 23.59 -5.94
C PRO A 249 19.40 23.79 -5.60
N ALA A 250 19.10 24.93 -4.99
CA ALA A 250 17.72 25.34 -4.69
C ALA A 250 17.14 26.21 -5.81
N GLY A 251 15.83 26.17 -6.01
CA GLY A 251 15.11 27.01 -6.95
C GLY A 251 14.02 26.28 -7.71
N GLU A 252 13.33 27.02 -8.58
CA GLU A 252 12.36 26.43 -9.51
C GLU A 252 13.06 25.89 -10.75
N MET A 253 12.81 24.63 -11.09
CA MET A 253 13.46 23.96 -12.22
C MET A 253 12.64 22.80 -12.78
N SER A 254 12.98 22.34 -13.98
CA SER A 254 12.46 21.09 -14.52
C SER A 254 13.12 19.91 -13.82
N VAL A 255 12.31 18.91 -13.47
CA VAL A 255 12.76 17.69 -12.79
C VAL A 255 12.33 16.47 -13.61
N VAL A 256 13.26 15.56 -13.84
CA VAL A 256 12.98 14.21 -14.34
C VAL A 256 12.92 13.28 -13.15
N LEU A 257 11.84 12.50 -13.03
CA LEU A 257 11.66 11.45 -12.04
C LEU A 257 11.92 10.10 -12.69
N GLY A 258 12.63 9.22 -11.99
CA GLY A 258 12.87 7.86 -12.45
C GLY A 258 11.61 6.97 -12.42
N PRO A 259 11.67 5.76 -12.99
CA PRO A 259 10.56 4.82 -12.99
C PRO A 259 10.45 4.08 -11.65
N GLY A 260 9.29 3.47 -11.38
CA GLY A 260 9.07 2.60 -10.22
C GLY A 260 8.72 3.34 -8.94
N TRP A 261 9.56 3.23 -7.89
CA TRP A 261 9.31 3.80 -6.56
C TRP A 261 9.05 5.32 -6.54
N PRO A 262 9.63 6.16 -7.40
CA PRO A 262 9.23 7.57 -7.50
C PRO A 262 7.73 7.80 -7.74
N GLY A 263 6.98 6.78 -8.17
CA GLY A 263 5.51 6.76 -8.18
C GLY A 263 4.85 7.00 -6.81
N ILE A 264 5.61 7.01 -5.71
CA ILE A 264 5.13 7.45 -4.40
C ILE A 264 4.64 8.91 -4.46
N LEU A 265 5.19 9.74 -5.32
CA LEU A 265 4.68 11.08 -5.58
C LEU A 265 3.24 11.06 -6.09
N LEU A 266 2.89 10.11 -6.98
CA LEU A 266 1.51 9.95 -7.44
C LEU A 266 0.58 9.50 -6.30
N HIS A 267 1.04 8.59 -5.46
CA HIS A 267 0.30 8.11 -4.29
C HIS A 267 -0.08 9.28 -3.38
N GLU A 268 0.89 10.11 -3.03
CA GLU A 268 0.69 11.23 -2.14
C GLU A 268 0.00 12.41 -2.83
N ALA A 269 0.50 12.82 -3.99
CA ALA A 269 0.02 14.02 -4.68
C ALA A 269 -1.40 13.89 -5.21
N ILE A 270 -1.85 12.67 -5.53
CA ILE A 270 -3.15 12.41 -6.16
C ILE A 270 -3.94 11.34 -5.43
N GLY A 271 -3.31 10.23 -5.09
CA GLY A 271 -3.99 9.04 -4.59
C GLY A 271 -4.87 9.34 -3.38
N HIS A 272 -4.31 9.95 -2.34
CA HIS A 272 -5.07 10.40 -1.18
C HIS A 272 -6.12 11.47 -1.53
N GLY A 273 -5.82 12.36 -2.47
CA GLY A 273 -6.77 13.35 -2.96
C GLY A 273 -7.97 12.75 -3.70
N LEU A 274 -7.86 11.51 -4.19
CA LEU A 274 -8.93 10.80 -4.91
C LEU A 274 -9.66 9.76 -4.05
N GLU A 275 -9.45 9.74 -2.73
CA GLU A 275 -10.23 8.93 -1.80
C GLU A 275 -11.64 9.49 -1.61
N GLY A 276 -12.63 8.61 -1.62
CA GLY A 276 -14.04 8.95 -1.69
C GLY A 276 -14.57 9.73 -0.50
N ASP A 277 -14.04 9.49 0.70
CA ASP A 277 -14.47 10.16 1.92
C ASP A 277 -14.12 11.66 1.91
N PHE A 278 -12.92 12.05 1.47
CA PHE A 278 -12.53 13.44 1.31
C PHE A 278 -13.33 14.13 0.20
N ASN A 279 -13.55 13.43 -0.91
CA ASN A 279 -14.29 13.98 -2.05
C ASN A 279 -15.79 14.14 -1.75
N ARG A 280 -16.40 13.21 -1.00
CA ARG A 280 -17.78 13.33 -0.54
C ARG A 280 -17.95 14.50 0.43
N LYS A 281 -17.01 14.69 1.33
CA LYS A 281 -17.01 15.81 2.29
C LYS A 281 -16.64 17.17 1.66
N GLY A 282 -16.19 17.20 0.40
CA GLY A 282 -15.77 18.41 -0.28
C GLY A 282 -14.43 18.98 0.20
N SER A 283 -13.61 18.19 0.92
CA SER A 283 -12.36 18.63 1.51
C SER A 283 -11.12 18.35 0.66
N SER A 284 -11.26 17.61 -0.45
CA SER A 284 -10.17 17.38 -1.40
C SER A 284 -10.10 18.45 -2.48
N ALA A 285 -8.90 18.76 -2.95
CA ALA A 285 -8.66 19.60 -4.12
C ALA A 285 -9.30 19.04 -5.42
N PHE A 286 -9.70 17.77 -5.44
CA PHE A 286 -10.35 17.10 -6.58
C PHE A 286 -11.88 17.00 -6.44
N SER A 287 -12.47 17.51 -5.35
CA SER A 287 -13.90 17.40 -5.11
C SER A 287 -14.73 18.07 -6.21
N GLY A 288 -15.72 17.34 -6.75
CA GLY A 288 -16.62 17.84 -7.80
C GLY A 288 -15.97 17.99 -9.19
N ARG A 289 -14.77 17.46 -9.42
CA ARG A 289 -14.02 17.64 -10.68
C ARG A 289 -14.09 16.46 -11.64
N ILE A 290 -14.95 15.47 -11.41
CA ILE A 290 -15.15 14.36 -12.35
C ILE A 290 -15.52 14.92 -13.74
N GLY A 291 -14.87 14.40 -14.78
CA GLY A 291 -15.01 14.86 -16.16
C GLY A 291 -14.16 16.09 -16.53
N GLN A 292 -13.50 16.70 -15.58
CA GLN A 292 -12.62 17.86 -15.81
C GLN A 292 -11.17 17.41 -15.99
N ARG A 293 -10.39 18.23 -16.67
CA ARG A 293 -8.93 18.06 -16.78
C ARG A 293 -8.26 18.40 -15.45
N VAL A 294 -7.50 17.43 -14.93
CA VAL A 294 -6.75 17.55 -13.67
C VAL A 294 -5.27 17.22 -13.83
N ALA A 295 -4.87 16.79 -15.04
CA ALA A 295 -3.49 16.47 -15.39
C ALA A 295 -3.20 16.81 -16.85
N ALA A 296 -1.93 16.78 -17.24
CA ALA A 296 -1.52 16.97 -18.62
C ALA A 296 -2.13 15.87 -19.54
N LYS A 297 -2.24 16.17 -20.82
CA LYS A 297 -2.63 15.19 -21.84
C LYS A 297 -1.61 14.03 -21.83
N GLY A 298 -2.09 12.79 -22.00
CA GLY A 298 -1.28 11.57 -21.94
C GLY A 298 -1.15 10.98 -20.53
N VAL A 299 -1.41 11.75 -19.46
CA VAL A 299 -1.37 11.23 -18.09
C VAL A 299 -2.59 10.34 -17.83
N THR A 300 -2.33 9.05 -17.59
CA THR A 300 -3.35 8.08 -17.20
C THR A 300 -2.91 7.38 -15.90
N VAL A 301 -3.72 7.47 -14.86
CA VAL A 301 -3.43 6.94 -13.51
C VAL A 301 -4.52 5.97 -13.09
N LEU A 302 -4.07 4.86 -12.53
CA LEU A 302 -4.93 3.77 -12.04
C LEU A 302 -4.65 3.47 -10.57
N ASP A 303 -5.67 2.92 -9.89
CA ASP A 303 -5.48 2.13 -8.67
C ASP A 303 -5.95 0.71 -8.96
N ASP A 304 -5.04 -0.27 -8.88
CA ASP A 304 -5.26 -1.64 -9.34
C ASP A 304 -4.91 -2.66 -8.25
N GLY A 305 -5.92 -3.13 -7.55
CA GLY A 305 -5.80 -4.20 -6.56
C GLY A 305 -5.73 -5.61 -7.15
N THR A 306 -5.65 -5.75 -8.50
CA THR A 306 -5.79 -7.03 -9.18
C THR A 306 -4.49 -7.59 -9.76
N ILE A 307 -3.36 -6.96 -9.50
CA ILE A 307 -2.05 -7.39 -10.02
C ILE A 307 -1.56 -8.58 -9.17
N PRO A 308 -1.23 -9.74 -9.77
CA PRO A 308 -0.78 -10.91 -9.02
C PRO A 308 0.44 -10.61 -8.14
N ASP A 309 0.49 -11.25 -6.99
CA ASP A 309 1.60 -11.28 -6.02
C ASP A 309 2.08 -9.91 -5.51
N ARG A 310 1.42 -8.82 -5.88
CA ARG A 310 1.82 -7.47 -5.44
C ARG A 310 1.41 -7.19 -4.00
N ARG A 311 2.26 -6.43 -3.30
CA ARG A 311 2.09 -6.03 -1.91
C ARG A 311 0.74 -5.34 -1.63
N GLY A 312 0.28 -4.45 -2.52
CA GLY A 312 -0.98 -3.73 -2.39
C GLY A 312 -2.22 -4.50 -2.86
N SER A 313 -2.06 -5.65 -3.53
CA SER A 313 -3.16 -6.42 -4.11
C SER A 313 -3.93 -7.22 -3.06
N LEU A 314 -5.24 -7.37 -3.27
CA LEU A 314 -6.16 -8.12 -2.43
C LEU A 314 -7.12 -8.94 -3.29
N ASN A 315 -7.44 -10.16 -2.87
CA ASN A 315 -8.50 -10.94 -3.52
C ASN A 315 -9.88 -10.33 -3.25
N VAL A 316 -10.08 -9.85 -2.03
CA VAL A 316 -11.23 -9.04 -1.59
C VAL A 316 -10.73 -7.94 -0.65
N ASP A 317 -11.42 -6.79 -0.62
CA ASP A 317 -11.17 -5.74 0.35
C ASP A 317 -11.72 -6.11 1.76
N ASP A 318 -11.51 -5.25 2.74
CA ASP A 318 -11.90 -5.51 4.13
C ASP A 318 -13.40 -5.25 4.41
N GLU A 319 -14.17 -5.02 3.36
CA GLU A 319 -15.63 -5.03 3.35
C GLU A 319 -16.21 -6.22 2.55
N GLY A 320 -15.34 -7.12 2.04
CA GLY A 320 -15.71 -8.30 1.28
C GLY A 320 -16.04 -8.03 -0.19
N ASN A 321 -15.70 -6.88 -0.73
CA ASN A 321 -15.85 -6.58 -2.15
C ASN A 321 -14.62 -7.10 -2.93
N PRO A 322 -14.78 -7.71 -4.11
CA PRO A 322 -13.64 -8.06 -4.95
C PRO A 322 -12.83 -6.82 -5.31
N SER A 323 -11.49 -6.93 -5.24
CA SER A 323 -10.63 -5.85 -5.71
C SER A 323 -10.81 -5.60 -7.21
N GLN A 324 -10.54 -4.38 -7.64
CA GLN A 324 -10.79 -3.93 -9.00
C GLN A 324 -9.58 -3.18 -9.57
N ARG A 325 -9.60 -3.02 -10.89
CA ARG A 325 -8.72 -2.11 -11.61
C ARG A 325 -9.51 -0.82 -11.90
N ASN A 326 -9.22 0.22 -11.17
CA ASN A 326 -9.95 1.48 -11.18
C ASN A 326 -9.15 2.52 -11.97
N VAL A 327 -9.73 3.06 -13.05
CA VAL A 327 -9.13 4.19 -13.77
C VAL A 327 -9.54 5.47 -13.05
N LEU A 328 -8.55 6.16 -12.47
CA LEU A 328 -8.75 7.40 -11.73
C LEU A 328 -8.66 8.63 -12.64
N ILE A 329 -7.61 8.68 -13.46
CA ILE A 329 -7.39 9.74 -14.46
C ILE A 329 -7.12 9.05 -15.80
N GLU A 330 -7.74 9.50 -16.88
CA GLU A 330 -7.53 9.02 -18.23
C GLU A 330 -7.26 10.18 -19.17
N ASP A 331 -6.10 10.17 -19.83
CA ASP A 331 -5.63 11.26 -20.70
C ASP A 331 -5.77 12.66 -20.05
N GLY A 332 -5.45 12.72 -18.76
CA GLY A 332 -5.55 13.93 -17.96
C GLY A 332 -6.94 14.29 -17.45
N ILE A 333 -7.98 13.52 -17.76
CA ILE A 333 -9.36 13.73 -17.33
C ILE A 333 -9.69 12.89 -16.11
N LEU A 334 -10.21 13.48 -15.05
CA LEU A 334 -10.64 12.76 -13.84
C LEU A 334 -11.87 11.89 -14.15
N LYS A 335 -11.78 10.59 -13.88
CA LYS A 335 -12.82 9.59 -14.19
C LYS A 335 -13.58 9.13 -12.96
N GLY A 336 -12.93 9.06 -11.79
CA GLY A 336 -13.55 8.55 -10.59
C GLY A 336 -12.69 8.69 -9.35
N TYR A 337 -13.26 8.27 -8.23
CA TYR A 337 -12.62 8.20 -6.93
C TYR A 337 -12.55 6.74 -6.45
N ILE A 338 -11.61 6.41 -5.58
CA ILE A 338 -11.61 5.12 -4.88
C ILE A 338 -12.61 5.16 -3.72
N GLN A 339 -13.39 4.10 -3.56
CA GLN A 339 -14.57 4.09 -2.71
C GLN A 339 -14.61 2.87 -1.79
N ASP A 340 -14.96 3.09 -0.52
CA ASP A 340 -15.51 2.07 0.37
C ASP A 340 -17.03 1.94 0.19
N GLY A 341 -17.67 1.06 0.95
CA GLY A 341 -19.12 0.85 0.87
C GLY A 341 -19.94 2.06 1.27
N MET A 342 -19.61 2.68 2.41
CA MET A 342 -20.36 3.82 2.95
C MET A 342 -20.28 5.03 2.02
N ASN A 343 -19.07 5.43 1.60
CA ASN A 343 -18.90 6.61 0.75
C ASN A 343 -19.48 6.38 -0.65
N ALA A 344 -19.33 5.17 -1.21
CA ALA A 344 -19.96 4.79 -2.47
C ALA A 344 -21.49 4.94 -2.41
N ARG A 345 -22.13 4.42 -1.36
CA ARG A 345 -23.58 4.53 -1.15
C ARG A 345 -24.02 5.99 -1.05
N LEU A 346 -23.32 6.80 -0.25
CA LEU A 346 -23.65 8.22 -0.04
C LEU A 346 -23.45 9.05 -1.30
N MET A 347 -22.51 8.68 -2.18
CA MET A 347 -22.27 9.34 -3.46
C MET A 347 -23.08 8.74 -4.63
N GLY A 348 -23.88 7.69 -4.38
CA GLY A 348 -24.70 7.06 -5.41
C GLY A 348 -23.90 6.28 -6.45
N VAL A 349 -22.72 5.78 -6.11
CA VAL A 349 -21.82 4.99 -6.96
C VAL A 349 -21.60 3.60 -6.39
N LYS A 350 -20.83 2.75 -7.10
CA LYS A 350 -20.47 1.41 -6.60
C LYS A 350 -19.17 1.46 -5.81
N PRO A 351 -18.99 0.57 -4.81
CA PRO A 351 -17.69 0.34 -4.18
C PRO A 351 -16.63 -0.09 -5.21
N THR A 352 -15.40 0.32 -4.99
CA THR A 352 -14.28 0.06 -5.93
C THR A 352 -13.33 -1.04 -5.46
N GLY A 353 -13.64 -1.74 -4.35
CA GLY A 353 -12.77 -2.74 -3.77
C GLY A 353 -11.58 -2.11 -3.00
N ASN A 354 -11.82 -0.95 -2.43
CA ASN A 354 -10.84 -0.14 -1.71
C ASN A 354 -11.22 0.15 -0.24
N GLY A 355 -12.24 -0.50 0.28
CA GLY A 355 -12.60 -0.42 1.69
C GLY A 355 -11.58 -1.19 2.53
N ARG A 356 -10.56 -0.51 3.08
CA ARG A 356 -9.45 -1.16 3.78
C ARG A 356 -9.31 -0.68 5.21
N ARG A 357 -8.83 -1.57 6.08
CA ARG A 357 -8.49 -1.31 7.49
C ARG A 357 -7.15 -1.93 7.86
N GLU A 358 -6.50 -1.41 8.89
CA GLU A 358 -5.25 -1.98 9.40
C GLU A 358 -5.48 -3.34 10.06
N SER A 359 -6.50 -3.43 10.92
CA SER A 359 -6.82 -4.67 11.65
C SER A 359 -8.30 -4.73 12.06
N TYR A 360 -8.67 -5.82 12.75
CA TYR A 360 -9.99 -5.97 13.35
C TYR A 360 -10.36 -4.86 14.33
N ALA A 361 -9.38 -4.15 14.90
CA ALA A 361 -9.58 -3.05 15.83
C ALA A 361 -9.85 -1.70 15.14
N HIS A 362 -9.96 -1.67 13.82
CA HIS A 362 -10.10 -0.45 13.03
C HIS A 362 -11.32 -0.47 12.11
N VAL A 363 -11.89 0.71 11.83
CA VAL A 363 -12.94 0.87 10.81
C VAL A 363 -12.34 0.91 9.41
N PRO A 364 -12.99 0.29 8.41
CA PRO A 364 -12.54 0.43 7.02
C PRO A 364 -12.80 1.85 6.51
N MET A 365 -11.95 2.27 5.60
CA MET A 365 -12.05 3.54 4.88
C MET A 365 -11.52 3.38 3.45
N PRO A 366 -11.78 4.33 2.53
CA PRO A 366 -11.19 4.29 1.21
C PRO A 366 -9.66 4.38 1.30
N ARG A 367 -8.94 3.41 0.74
CA ARG A 367 -7.48 3.33 0.73
C ARG A 367 -7.00 2.79 -0.61
N MET A 368 -5.91 3.31 -1.10
CA MET A 368 -5.24 2.82 -2.31
C MET A 368 -4.79 1.37 -2.17
N THR A 369 -4.60 0.70 -3.31
CA THR A 369 -4.01 -0.64 -3.46
C THR A 369 -2.65 -0.54 -4.16
N ASN A 370 -2.60 -0.60 -5.50
CA ASN A 370 -1.39 -0.30 -6.25
C ASN A 370 -1.73 0.88 -7.19
N THR A 371 -1.20 2.05 -6.87
CA THR A 371 -1.46 3.28 -7.63
C THR A 371 -0.31 3.56 -8.58
N TYR A 372 -0.58 3.62 -9.89
CA TYR A 372 0.48 3.81 -10.88
C TYR A 372 0.02 4.60 -12.11
N MET A 373 1.01 5.22 -12.79
CA MET A 373 0.83 5.89 -14.09
C MET A 373 1.20 4.93 -15.21
N LEU A 374 0.42 4.92 -16.28
CA LEU A 374 0.75 4.18 -17.50
C LEU A 374 1.93 4.83 -18.24
N GLY A 375 2.66 3.99 -18.98
CA GLY A 375 3.77 4.46 -19.82
C GLY A 375 3.29 5.29 -21.02
N GLY A 376 4.17 6.18 -21.47
CA GLY A 376 4.05 6.97 -22.69
C GLY A 376 4.86 6.40 -23.85
N ASP A 377 5.38 7.28 -24.69
CA ASP A 377 6.09 6.91 -25.94
C ASP A 377 7.58 7.31 -25.97
N LYS A 378 8.08 8.04 -24.97
CA LYS A 378 9.46 8.53 -24.94
C LYS A 378 10.42 7.54 -24.30
N SER A 379 11.67 7.46 -24.77
CA SER A 379 12.68 6.74 -24.02
C SER A 379 13.15 7.55 -22.81
N PRO A 380 13.63 6.89 -21.74
CA PRO A 380 14.22 7.59 -20.59
C PRO A 380 15.36 8.53 -20.98
N GLU A 381 16.18 8.12 -21.93
CA GLU A 381 17.31 8.90 -22.45
C GLU A 381 16.84 10.17 -23.16
N GLU A 382 15.78 10.09 -23.98
CA GLU A 382 15.16 11.27 -24.60
C GLU A 382 14.67 12.26 -23.56
N ILE A 383 14.05 11.75 -22.46
CA ILE A 383 13.53 12.58 -21.39
C ILE A 383 14.65 13.29 -20.63
N VAL A 384 15.69 12.57 -20.23
CA VAL A 384 16.85 13.16 -19.52
C VAL A 384 17.58 14.14 -20.44
N SER A 385 17.79 13.80 -21.70
CA SER A 385 18.48 14.67 -22.67
C SER A 385 17.69 15.95 -23.01
N SER A 386 16.38 15.98 -22.74
CA SER A 386 15.54 17.16 -22.91
C SER A 386 15.81 18.28 -21.88
N LEU A 387 16.49 17.97 -20.77
CA LEU A 387 16.82 18.95 -19.73
C LEU A 387 17.97 19.86 -20.17
N LYS A 388 17.74 21.15 -20.27
CA LYS A 388 18.81 22.15 -20.41
C LYS A 388 19.57 22.31 -19.10
N LYS A 389 18.85 22.52 -18.01
CA LYS A 389 19.30 22.52 -16.62
C LYS A 389 18.18 21.97 -15.75
N GLY A 390 18.51 21.08 -14.81
CA GLY A 390 17.50 20.51 -13.90
C GLY A 390 18.02 19.34 -13.11
N LEU A 391 17.10 18.68 -12.46
CA LEU A 391 17.37 17.55 -11.57
C LEU A 391 16.85 16.26 -12.22
N TYR A 392 17.64 15.19 -12.12
CA TYR A 392 17.17 13.82 -12.34
C TYR A 392 17.11 13.12 -10.99
N ALA A 393 15.91 12.98 -10.43
CA ALA A 393 15.63 12.30 -9.17
C ALA A 393 15.32 10.82 -9.46
N VAL A 394 16.28 9.95 -9.14
CA VAL A 394 16.19 8.51 -9.44
C VAL A 394 15.36 7.78 -8.40
N ASN A 395 15.50 8.19 -7.12
CA ASN A 395 14.82 7.51 -6.02
C ASN A 395 14.50 8.49 -4.87
N PHE A 396 13.56 8.08 -4.00
CA PHE A 396 13.08 8.90 -2.87
C PHE A 396 13.20 8.13 -1.55
N GLY A 397 13.53 8.84 -0.48
CA GLY A 397 13.56 8.29 0.89
C GLY A 397 12.21 8.34 1.59
N GLY A 398 11.32 9.20 1.13
CA GLY A 398 9.98 9.39 1.70
C GLY A 398 9.42 10.77 1.40
N GLY A 399 8.16 10.97 1.76
CA GLY A 399 7.46 12.23 1.59
C GLY A 399 6.13 12.25 2.32
N GLN A 400 5.45 13.39 2.23
CA GLN A 400 4.12 13.59 2.82
C GLN A 400 3.32 14.59 2.01
N VAL A 401 1.99 14.52 2.15
CA VAL A 401 1.04 15.43 1.51
C VAL A 401 0.06 16.01 2.54
N ASP A 402 -0.29 17.28 2.34
CA ASP A 402 -1.50 17.87 2.90
C ASP A 402 -2.66 17.64 1.91
N ILE A 403 -3.57 16.74 2.25
CA ILE A 403 -4.64 16.27 1.35
C ILE A 403 -5.59 17.41 0.96
N THR A 404 -5.82 18.38 1.87
CA THR A 404 -6.74 19.48 1.66
C THR A 404 -6.19 20.47 0.63
N SER A 405 -4.94 20.85 0.75
CA SER A 405 -4.28 21.80 -0.16
C SER A 405 -3.60 21.11 -1.35
N GLY A 406 -3.34 19.82 -1.28
CA GLY A 406 -2.56 19.06 -2.25
C GLY A 406 -1.05 19.36 -2.21
N LYS A 407 -0.57 20.11 -1.21
CA LYS A 407 0.86 20.42 -1.07
C LYS A 407 1.63 19.17 -0.65
N PHE A 408 2.74 18.90 -1.33
CA PHE A 408 3.62 17.77 -1.02
C PHE A 408 5.06 18.22 -0.79
N VAL A 409 5.79 17.39 -0.05
CA VAL A 409 7.24 17.49 0.16
C VAL A 409 7.84 16.10 0.04
N PHE A 410 8.85 15.92 -0.82
CA PHE A 410 9.57 14.67 -1.03
C PHE A 410 11.06 14.87 -1.00
N SER A 411 11.78 14.03 -0.27
CA SER A 411 13.26 14.05 -0.24
C SER A 411 13.80 12.96 -1.15
N ALA A 412 14.61 13.36 -2.14
CA ALA A 412 15.33 12.42 -2.99
C ALA A 412 16.41 11.69 -2.18
N SER A 413 16.43 10.37 -2.25
CA SER A 413 17.53 9.54 -1.70
C SER A 413 18.70 9.40 -2.69
N GLN A 414 18.42 9.55 -3.99
CA GLN A 414 19.43 9.59 -5.05
C GLN A 414 18.98 10.54 -6.16
N ALA A 415 19.83 11.50 -6.50
CA ALA A 415 19.54 12.46 -7.56
C ALA A 415 20.83 12.92 -8.25
N PHE A 416 20.69 13.45 -9.47
CA PHE A 416 21.77 13.95 -10.28
C PHE A 416 21.45 15.32 -10.85
N TRP A 417 22.46 16.19 -10.92
CA TRP A 417 22.38 17.41 -11.68
C TRP A 417 22.56 17.12 -13.17
N VAL A 418 21.67 17.68 -13.97
CA VAL A 418 21.71 17.55 -15.44
C VAL A 418 21.88 18.92 -16.05
N GLU A 419 22.82 19.03 -16.99
CA GLU A 419 23.06 20.23 -17.76
C GLU A 419 23.33 19.89 -19.24
N ASN A 420 22.64 20.60 -20.14
CA ASN A 420 22.72 20.37 -21.60
C ASN A 420 22.42 18.90 -21.98
N GLY A 421 21.42 18.31 -21.35
CA GLY A 421 20.98 16.94 -21.60
C GLY A 421 21.94 15.85 -21.08
N LYS A 422 22.94 16.19 -20.28
CA LYS A 422 23.92 15.23 -19.75
C LYS A 422 23.95 15.27 -18.23
N ILE A 423 23.99 14.11 -17.62
CA ILE A 423 24.24 13.94 -16.18
C ILE A 423 25.65 14.43 -15.88
N GLN A 424 25.80 15.35 -14.93
CA GLN A 424 27.05 15.96 -14.55
C GLN A 424 27.67 15.36 -13.29
N TYR A 425 26.92 15.35 -12.20
CA TYR A 425 27.35 14.85 -10.89
C TYR A 425 26.15 14.50 -10.01
N PRO A 426 26.33 13.59 -9.04
CA PRO A 426 25.29 13.31 -8.07
C PRO A 426 25.10 14.48 -7.12
N VAL A 427 23.85 14.65 -6.66
CA VAL A 427 23.49 15.67 -5.67
C VAL A 427 22.70 15.05 -4.51
N LYS A 428 22.83 15.63 -3.31
CA LYS A 428 22.09 15.24 -2.13
C LYS A 428 21.36 16.42 -1.47
N GLY A 429 20.39 16.10 -0.64
CA GLY A 429 19.56 17.10 0.03
C GLY A 429 18.54 17.76 -0.89
N ALA A 430 18.30 17.20 -2.08
CA ALA A 430 17.24 17.66 -2.97
C ALA A 430 15.87 17.31 -2.37
N THR A 431 15.07 18.33 -2.11
CA THR A 431 13.70 18.19 -1.63
C THR A 431 12.75 18.80 -2.65
N LEU A 432 11.85 17.97 -3.21
CA LEU A 432 10.82 18.43 -4.13
C LEU A 432 9.63 18.95 -3.35
N VAL A 433 9.22 20.17 -3.65
CA VAL A 433 8.06 20.83 -3.06
C VAL A 433 7.11 21.26 -4.17
N GLY A 434 5.84 20.95 -4.00
CA GLY A 434 4.84 21.28 -5.02
C GLY A 434 3.42 21.13 -4.51
N ASN A 435 2.49 21.23 -5.46
CA ASN A 435 1.07 20.96 -5.26
C ASN A 435 0.67 19.89 -6.27
N GLY A 436 0.06 18.78 -5.82
CA GLY A 436 -0.24 17.63 -6.65
C GLY A 436 -1.06 17.95 -7.91
N PRO A 437 -2.24 18.56 -7.77
CA PRO A 437 -3.05 18.98 -8.92
C PRO A 437 -2.31 19.86 -9.92
N ASP A 438 -1.47 20.77 -9.44
CA ASP A 438 -0.69 21.67 -10.30
C ASP A 438 0.47 20.93 -10.98
N ALA A 439 1.26 20.17 -10.22
CA ALA A 439 2.41 19.41 -10.72
C ALA A 439 2.04 18.46 -11.86
N LEU A 440 0.88 17.79 -11.76
CA LEU A 440 0.41 16.89 -12.82
C LEU A 440 0.03 17.59 -14.11
N THR A 441 -0.41 18.83 -14.05
CA THR A 441 -0.70 19.63 -15.26
C THR A 441 0.57 20.05 -15.98
N ARG A 442 1.72 19.98 -15.29
CA ARG A 442 3.06 20.34 -15.79
C ARG A 442 3.91 19.16 -16.23
N VAL A 443 3.33 17.95 -16.25
CA VAL A 443 3.98 16.77 -16.87
C VAL A 443 4.11 17.04 -18.36
N SER A 444 5.34 17.09 -18.86
CA SER A 444 5.62 17.43 -20.26
C SER A 444 6.08 16.24 -21.12
N LEU A 445 6.73 15.24 -20.52
CA LEU A 445 7.18 14.01 -21.20
C LEU A 445 6.91 12.80 -20.30
N ILE A 446 6.50 11.68 -20.90
CA ILE A 446 6.19 10.42 -20.24
C ILE A 446 6.94 9.28 -20.93
N GLY A 447 7.69 8.52 -20.14
CA GLY A 447 8.54 7.42 -20.60
C GLY A 447 7.77 6.15 -20.97
N ASN A 448 8.42 5.29 -21.75
CA ASN A 448 7.90 3.97 -22.13
C ASN A 448 8.39 2.84 -21.20
N ASP A 449 9.07 3.19 -20.11
CA ASP A 449 9.74 2.32 -19.16
C ASP A 449 8.98 2.15 -17.83
N MET A 450 7.64 2.18 -17.88
CA MET A 450 6.79 2.01 -16.69
C MET A 450 7.23 0.80 -15.87
N LYS A 451 7.46 1.02 -14.59
CA LYS A 451 7.74 -0.03 -13.60
C LYS A 451 6.87 0.16 -12.36
N LEU A 452 6.56 -0.96 -11.71
CA LEU A 452 6.05 -0.95 -10.34
C LEU A 452 7.23 -0.92 -9.36
N ASP A 453 6.98 -0.42 -8.15
CA ASP A 453 7.96 -0.47 -7.05
C ASP A 453 8.32 -1.92 -6.68
N PRO A 454 9.40 -2.18 -5.96
CA PRO A 454 9.77 -3.55 -5.58
C PRO A 454 8.89 -4.16 -4.47
N GLY A 455 7.84 -3.50 -4.01
CA GLY A 455 6.92 -3.98 -2.98
C GLY A 455 7.33 -3.56 -1.58
N VAL A 456 7.63 -2.27 -1.38
CA VAL A 456 8.06 -1.72 -0.09
C VAL A 456 7.06 -0.76 0.54
N GLY A 457 6.02 -0.35 -0.21
CA GLY A 457 5.10 0.71 0.18
C GLY A 457 4.23 0.37 1.40
N THR A 458 4.08 1.35 2.29
CA THR A 458 3.11 1.35 3.38
C THR A 458 2.44 2.72 3.39
N CYS A 459 1.11 2.73 3.39
CA CYS A 459 0.30 3.93 3.37
C CYS A 459 -0.29 4.19 4.76
N GLY A 460 -0.12 5.41 5.28
CA GLY A 460 -0.70 5.87 6.54
C GLY A 460 -1.90 6.80 6.32
N LYS A 461 -3.00 6.60 7.04
CA LYS A 461 -4.17 7.49 7.07
C LYS A 461 -4.93 7.31 8.37
N GLU A 462 -5.23 8.41 9.06
CA GLU A 462 -5.97 8.40 10.32
C GLU A 462 -5.43 7.40 11.36
N GLY A 463 -4.10 7.31 11.46
CA GLY A 463 -3.42 6.39 12.39
C GLY A 463 -3.42 4.92 11.97
N GLN A 464 -3.94 4.59 10.80
CA GLN A 464 -3.95 3.24 10.26
C GLN A 464 -2.92 3.07 9.13
N SER A 465 -2.20 1.95 9.14
CA SER A 465 -1.22 1.56 8.13
C SER A 465 -1.71 0.39 7.28
N VAL A 466 -1.56 0.47 5.96
CA VAL A 466 -1.89 -0.66 5.06
C VAL A 466 -0.79 -0.84 4.01
N PRO A 467 -0.51 -2.10 3.59
CA PRO A 467 0.43 -2.37 2.50
C PRO A 467 -0.10 -1.82 1.17
N VAL A 468 0.76 -1.15 0.42
CA VAL A 468 0.43 -0.59 -0.91
C VAL A 468 1.56 -0.84 -1.90
N GLY A 469 1.24 -0.70 -3.18
CA GLY A 469 2.21 -0.61 -4.26
C GLY A 469 2.07 0.73 -4.98
N VAL A 470 3.14 1.15 -5.62
CA VAL A 470 3.18 2.34 -6.46
C VAL A 470 3.89 2.04 -7.78
N GLY A 471 3.78 2.92 -8.76
CA GLY A 471 4.53 2.79 -9.99
C GLY A 471 4.38 3.99 -10.91
N GLN A 472 5.40 4.17 -11.74
CA GLN A 472 5.37 5.16 -12.80
C GLN A 472 6.46 4.86 -13.85
N PRO A 473 6.35 5.43 -15.06
CA PRO A 473 7.46 5.53 -16.00
C PRO A 473 8.40 6.68 -15.60
N THR A 474 9.56 6.78 -16.27
CA THR A 474 10.33 8.03 -16.25
C THR A 474 9.46 9.18 -16.77
N LEU A 475 9.42 10.28 -16.04
CA LEU A 475 8.61 11.43 -16.44
C LEU A 475 9.31 12.77 -16.14
N ARG A 476 9.01 13.78 -16.96
CA ARG A 476 9.49 15.15 -16.77
C ARG A 476 8.34 16.03 -16.29
N ILE A 477 8.60 16.76 -15.20
CA ILE A 477 7.69 17.78 -14.65
C ILE A 477 8.44 19.11 -14.71
N ASP A 478 7.82 20.11 -15.31
CA ASP A 478 8.42 21.44 -15.46
C ASP A 478 8.05 22.36 -14.29
N GLY A 479 9.00 23.17 -13.84
CA GLY A 479 8.76 24.21 -12.85
C GLY A 479 8.44 23.71 -11.44
N LEU A 480 9.06 22.62 -10.98
CA LEU A 480 8.98 22.22 -9.57
C LEU A 480 9.95 23.02 -8.71
N THR A 481 9.54 23.31 -7.49
CA THR A 481 10.45 23.89 -6.49
C THR A 481 11.32 22.81 -5.91
N VAL A 482 12.62 22.98 -6.01
CA VAL A 482 13.63 22.13 -5.38
C VAL A 482 14.25 22.91 -4.21
N GLY A 483 14.10 22.38 -3.00
CA GLY A 483 14.86 22.83 -1.83
C GLY A 483 16.23 22.15 -1.85
N GLY A 484 17.27 22.89 -1.49
CA GLY A 484 18.64 22.39 -1.39
C GLY A 484 19.18 22.54 0.03
N THR A 485 20.38 21.97 0.25
CA THR A 485 21.15 22.10 1.51
C THR A 485 22.33 23.07 1.36
N ALA A 486 22.33 23.89 0.31
CA ALA A 486 23.38 24.88 0.09
C ALA A 486 23.21 26.11 0.99
#